data_51f602e334c54d8ecf4cca12413625b7
#
_entry.id   51f602e334c54d8ecf4cca12413625b7
#
_cell.length_a   1.000
_cell.length_b   1.000
_cell.length_c   1.000
_cell.angle_alpha   90.00
_cell.angle_beta   90.00
_cell.angle_gamma   90.00
#
_symmetry.space_group_name_H-M   'P 1'
#
loop_
_entity.id
_entity.type
_entity.pdbx_description
1 polymer ?
#
loop_
_entity_poly.entity_id
_entity_poly.type
_entity_poly.pdbx_seq_one_letter_code
_entity_poly.pdbx_strand_id
1 'polypeptide(L)'
;MLRQDPGSANALGLIKIMFPNQHLVYIHDTPSKSLFERSDRTFSSGCIRTENPFELAEILLGDPDKWNPESFKQIIDSRRTQSIRLPKPLPVLLFYWTASARPDGTVRFKRDPYQRDAGVLKGLGGDFKFRKRPVGQKRKTL
;
A
#
# COMPACT_ATOMS: atom_id res chain seq x y z
N MET A 1 -15.32 23.03 0.29
CA MET A 1 -14.49 21.81 0.31
C MET A 1 -14.97 20.94 1.46
N LEU A 2 -15.39 19.70 1.21
CA LEU A 2 -15.77 18.78 2.26
C LEU A 2 -14.50 18.18 2.87
N ARG A 3 -14.41 18.17 4.21
CA ARG A 3 -13.31 17.57 4.99
C ARG A 3 -13.91 16.73 6.10
N GLN A 4 -13.38 15.53 6.29
CA GLN A 4 -13.68 14.71 7.46
C GLN A 4 -12.60 14.96 8.52
N ASP A 5 -13.03 15.26 9.74
CA ASP A 5 -12.11 15.52 10.85
C ASP A 5 -11.37 14.25 11.30
N PRO A 6 -10.18 14.39 11.92
CA PRO A 6 -9.47 13.27 12.52
C PRO A 6 -10.32 12.57 13.59
N GLY A 7 -10.29 11.25 13.59
CA GLY A 7 -11.01 10.46 14.58
C GLY A 7 -11.26 9.03 14.14
N SER A 8 -11.75 8.20 15.06
CA SER A 8 -11.99 6.76 14.85
C SER A 8 -13.03 6.46 13.76
N ALA A 9 -13.93 7.42 13.47
CA ALA A 9 -14.93 7.31 12.40
C ALA A 9 -14.43 7.80 11.04
N ASN A 10 -13.18 8.30 10.94
CA ASN A 10 -12.63 8.74 9.66
C ASN A 10 -12.44 7.55 8.73
N ALA A 11 -12.92 7.65 7.50
CA ALA A 11 -12.85 6.56 6.51
C ALA A 11 -11.41 6.13 6.17
N LEU A 12 -10.42 7.01 6.37
CA LEU A 12 -9.00 6.74 6.19
C LEU A 12 -8.31 6.25 7.48
N GLY A 13 -9.09 6.03 8.55
CA GLY A 13 -8.58 5.66 9.86
C GLY A 13 -7.71 6.75 10.48
N LEU A 14 -6.68 6.35 11.20
CA LEU A 14 -5.82 7.22 12.00
C LEU A 14 -4.49 7.55 11.33
N ILE A 15 -4.05 6.77 10.35
CA ILE A 15 -2.78 6.96 9.64
C ILE A 15 -3.00 6.92 8.12
N LYS A 16 -2.32 7.84 7.44
CA LYS A 16 -2.20 7.87 5.98
C LYS A 16 -0.74 7.99 5.58
N ILE A 17 -0.25 7.06 4.78
CA ILE A 17 1.11 7.02 4.26
C ILE A 17 1.06 7.45 2.79
N MET A 18 1.66 8.57 2.48
CA MET A 18 1.66 9.17 1.16
C MET A 18 2.98 8.91 0.44
N PHE A 19 2.89 8.66 -0.85
CA PHE A 19 4.05 8.57 -1.75
C PHE A 19 3.69 9.21 -3.10
N PRO A 20 4.67 9.82 -3.79
CA PRO A 20 4.41 10.47 -5.08
C PRO A 20 3.95 9.46 -6.14
N ASN A 21 2.78 9.72 -6.74
CA ASN A 21 2.26 8.94 -7.87
C ASN A 21 1.19 9.75 -8.63
N GLN A 22 1.00 9.43 -9.91
CA GLN A 22 0.02 10.11 -10.77
C GLN A 22 -1.43 9.61 -10.60
N HIS A 23 -1.63 8.55 -9.81
CA HIS A 23 -2.93 7.89 -9.64
C HIS A 23 -3.66 8.34 -8.37
N LEU A 24 -3.07 9.25 -7.58
CA LEU A 24 -3.58 9.70 -6.28
C LEU A 24 -3.85 8.55 -5.30
N VAL A 25 -3.08 7.46 -5.42
CA VAL A 25 -3.16 6.29 -4.54
C VAL A 25 -2.27 6.50 -3.32
N TYR A 26 -2.71 6.03 -2.17
CA TYR A 26 -1.96 6.05 -0.92
C TYR A 26 -2.29 4.81 -0.07
N ILE A 27 -1.45 4.55 0.93
CA ILE A 27 -1.70 3.52 1.93
C ILE A 27 -2.37 4.20 3.14
N HIS A 28 -3.37 3.56 3.73
CA HIS A 28 -4.07 4.16 4.87
C HIS A 28 -4.63 3.12 5.83
N ASP A 29 -4.90 3.56 7.02
CA ASP A 29 -5.69 2.84 8.02
C ASP A 29 -7.17 2.74 7.60
N THR A 30 -7.95 1.97 8.34
CA THR A 30 -9.39 1.84 8.12
C THR A 30 -10.10 1.44 9.41
N PRO A 31 -11.28 1.99 9.69
CA PRO A 31 -12.14 1.49 10.78
C PRO A 31 -12.74 0.10 10.46
N SER A 32 -12.79 -0.29 9.18
CA SER A 32 -13.39 -1.55 8.71
C SER A 32 -12.39 -2.72 8.81
N LYS A 33 -11.88 -3.00 10.00
CA LYS A 33 -10.86 -4.04 10.24
C LYS A 33 -11.32 -5.45 9.90
N SER A 34 -12.61 -5.76 10.08
CA SER A 34 -13.19 -7.07 9.75
C SER A 34 -13.05 -7.47 8.27
N LEU A 35 -12.81 -6.51 7.38
CA LEU A 35 -12.56 -6.80 5.97
C LEU A 35 -11.25 -7.55 5.74
N PHE A 36 -10.30 -7.51 6.69
CA PHE A 36 -9.06 -8.28 6.60
C PHE A 36 -9.23 -9.77 6.85
N GLU A 37 -10.35 -10.20 7.42
CA GLU A 37 -10.71 -11.60 7.61
C GLU A 37 -11.29 -12.24 6.33
N ARG A 38 -11.69 -11.42 5.34
CA ARG A 38 -12.28 -11.92 4.10
C ARG A 38 -11.22 -12.42 3.12
N SER A 39 -11.58 -13.42 2.32
CA SER A 39 -10.74 -13.91 1.21
C SER A 39 -10.70 -12.94 0.03
N ASP A 40 -11.81 -12.25 -0.26
CA ASP A 40 -11.86 -11.19 -1.27
C ASP A 40 -11.32 -9.89 -0.67
N ARG A 41 -10.47 -9.20 -1.42
CA ARG A 41 -9.76 -7.97 -0.98
C ARG A 41 -10.04 -6.75 -1.86
N THR A 42 -10.97 -6.84 -2.79
CA THR A 42 -11.28 -5.80 -3.78
C THR A 42 -12.36 -4.83 -3.28
N PHE A 43 -12.09 -4.13 -2.16
CA PHE A 43 -13.05 -3.23 -1.49
C PHE A 43 -12.75 -1.74 -1.65
N SER A 44 -11.76 -1.35 -2.45
CA SER A 44 -11.42 0.06 -2.66
C SER A 44 -11.29 0.38 -4.14
N SER A 45 -11.34 1.67 -4.48
CA SER A 45 -11.15 2.17 -5.84
C SER A 45 -9.68 2.40 -6.22
N GLY A 46 -8.71 1.97 -5.39
CA GLY A 46 -7.28 2.07 -5.69
C GLY A 46 -6.38 2.26 -4.47
N CYS A 47 -6.82 2.99 -3.43
CA CYS A 47 -6.05 3.14 -2.20
C CYS A 47 -5.89 1.81 -1.46
N ILE A 48 -4.79 1.63 -0.77
CA ILE A 48 -4.42 0.39 -0.07
C ILE A 48 -4.72 0.54 1.41
N ARG A 49 -5.57 -0.33 1.94
CA ARG A 49 -5.85 -0.42 3.38
C ARG A 49 -4.81 -1.28 4.07
N THR A 50 -4.39 -0.85 5.26
CA THR A 50 -3.41 -1.57 6.08
C THR A 50 -4.06 -2.03 7.38
N GLU A 51 -3.84 -3.29 7.74
CA GLU A 51 -4.38 -3.90 8.95
C GLU A 51 -3.71 -3.34 10.19
N ASN A 52 -2.36 -3.33 10.22
CA ASN A 52 -1.52 -2.84 11.30
C ASN A 52 -0.73 -1.59 10.90
N PRO A 53 -1.38 -0.42 10.73
CA PRO A 53 -0.75 0.76 10.18
C PRO A 53 0.27 1.41 11.13
N PHE A 54 0.12 1.26 12.45
CA PHE A 54 1.05 1.80 13.44
C PHE A 54 2.35 1.03 13.45
N GLU A 55 2.30 -0.30 13.46
CA GLU A 55 3.46 -1.18 13.37
C GLU A 55 4.24 -0.91 12.05
N LEU A 56 3.54 -0.74 10.96
CA LEU A 56 4.17 -0.33 9.70
C LEU A 56 4.85 1.05 9.83
N ALA A 57 4.21 2.01 10.50
CA ALA A 57 4.78 3.34 10.69
C ALA A 57 6.03 3.32 11.57
N GLU A 58 6.05 2.53 12.65
CA GLU A 58 7.22 2.32 13.51
C GLU A 58 8.42 1.79 12.69
N ILE A 59 8.19 0.75 11.89
CA ILE A 59 9.21 0.17 11.03
C ILE A 59 9.75 1.20 10.03
N LEU A 60 8.86 1.97 9.40
CA LEU A 60 9.24 2.96 8.39
C LEU A 60 9.99 4.16 8.97
N LEU A 61 9.67 4.56 10.19
CA LEU A 61 10.32 5.67 10.89
C LEU A 61 11.66 5.26 11.50
N GLY A 62 11.82 3.99 11.89
CA GLY A 62 13.10 3.39 12.26
C GLY A 62 13.76 3.95 13.51
N ASP A 63 12.97 4.55 14.41
CA ASP A 63 13.43 5.14 15.69
C ASP A 63 12.42 4.76 16.78
N PRO A 64 12.57 3.57 17.42
CA PRO A 64 11.61 3.07 18.40
C PRO A 64 11.58 3.87 19.71
N ASP A 65 12.64 4.59 20.04
CA ASP A 65 12.65 5.45 21.23
C ASP A 65 11.72 6.64 21.06
N LYS A 66 11.60 7.13 19.84
CA LYS A 66 10.76 8.27 19.48
C LYS A 66 9.39 7.87 18.98
N TRP A 67 9.31 6.82 18.18
CA TRP A 67 8.09 6.37 17.50
C TRP A 67 7.66 5.01 18.06
N ASN A 68 6.80 5.02 19.03
CA ASN A 68 6.29 3.88 19.78
C ASN A 68 4.78 4.07 20.05
N PRO A 69 4.08 3.08 20.60
CA PRO A 69 2.65 3.17 20.87
C PRO A 69 2.23 4.39 21.70
N GLU A 70 3.06 4.79 22.67
CA GLU A 70 2.78 5.95 23.54
C GLU A 70 2.82 7.26 22.77
N SER A 71 3.84 7.45 21.92
CA SER A 71 3.99 8.65 21.11
C SER A 71 2.87 8.78 20.07
N PHE A 72 2.48 7.69 19.43
CA PHE A 72 1.33 7.69 18.54
C PHE A 72 0.03 7.98 19.26
N LYS A 73 -0.15 7.41 20.46
CA LYS A 73 -1.32 7.70 21.29
C LYS A 73 -1.43 9.19 21.62
N GLN A 74 -0.33 9.83 22.00
CA GLN A 74 -0.30 11.28 22.27
C GLN A 74 -0.72 12.10 21.04
N ILE A 75 -0.25 11.72 19.85
CA ILE A 75 -0.64 12.38 18.61
C ILE A 75 -2.14 12.22 18.34
N ILE A 76 -2.69 11.02 18.53
CA ILE A 76 -4.10 10.74 18.31
C ILE A 76 -4.97 11.52 19.32
N ASP A 77 -4.59 11.52 20.58
CA ASP A 77 -5.31 12.19 21.65
C ASP A 77 -5.33 13.72 21.46
N SER A 78 -4.31 14.28 20.79
CA SER A 78 -4.28 15.70 20.43
C SER A 78 -5.36 16.11 19.43
N ARG A 79 -5.97 15.17 18.71
CA ARG A 79 -6.96 15.37 17.64
C ARG A 79 -6.47 16.31 16.52
N ARG A 80 -5.17 16.50 16.39
CA ARG A 80 -4.56 17.34 15.35
C ARG A 80 -3.90 16.47 14.31
N THR A 81 -4.12 16.76 13.04
CA THR A 81 -3.39 16.12 11.96
C THR A 81 -1.93 16.56 11.98
N GLN A 82 -1.02 15.61 12.08
CA GLN A 82 0.41 15.84 11.98
C GLN A 82 0.97 15.21 10.72
N SER A 83 1.90 15.90 10.07
CA SER A 83 2.64 15.37 8.92
C SER A 83 4.06 15.04 9.35
N ILE A 84 4.43 13.77 9.23
CA ILE A 84 5.74 13.25 9.61
C ILE A 84 6.43 12.77 8.33
N ARG A 85 7.66 13.23 8.09
CA ARG A 85 8.46 12.78 6.95
C ARG A 85 9.31 11.59 7.36
N LEU A 86 9.40 10.59 6.48
CA LEU A 86 10.32 9.48 6.66
C LEU A 86 11.78 9.99 6.63
N PRO A 87 12.65 9.48 7.51
CA PRO A 87 14.06 9.86 7.53
C PRO A 87 14.80 9.44 6.25
N LYS A 88 14.36 8.34 5.64
CA LYS A 88 14.90 7.83 4.38
C LYS A 88 13.74 7.52 3.42
N PRO A 89 13.85 7.91 2.13
CA PRO A 89 12.86 7.53 1.14
C PRO A 89 12.89 6.02 0.91
N LEU A 90 11.71 5.42 0.85
CA LEU A 90 11.53 4.01 0.54
C LEU A 90 10.81 3.87 -0.81
N PRO A 91 11.34 3.10 -1.77
CA PRO A 91 10.64 2.84 -3.02
C PRO A 91 9.39 1.98 -2.75
N VAL A 92 8.26 2.39 -3.35
CA VAL A 92 6.99 1.67 -3.24
C VAL A 92 6.65 1.04 -4.57
N LEU A 93 6.35 -0.26 -4.57
CA LEU A 93 5.87 -1.00 -5.72
C LEU A 93 4.50 -1.60 -5.39
N LEU A 94 3.48 -1.23 -6.16
CA LEU A 94 2.14 -1.77 -6.04
C LEU A 94 1.86 -2.71 -7.21
N PHE A 95 1.51 -3.94 -6.91
CA PHE A 95 1.08 -4.92 -7.91
C PHE A 95 0.06 -5.89 -7.31
N TYR A 96 -0.69 -6.54 -8.18
CA TYR A 96 -1.62 -7.58 -7.82
C TYR A 96 -1.20 -8.90 -8.49
N TRP A 97 -0.98 -9.93 -7.69
CA TRP A 97 -0.61 -11.26 -8.15
C TRP A 97 -1.78 -12.21 -7.94
N THR A 98 -2.21 -12.84 -9.02
CA THR A 98 -3.29 -13.84 -9.03
C THR A 98 -2.79 -15.23 -8.69
N ALA A 99 -1.49 -15.49 -8.89
CA ALA A 99 -0.82 -16.74 -8.52
C ALA A 99 0.41 -16.45 -7.66
N SER A 100 0.63 -17.24 -6.64
CA SER A 100 1.83 -17.17 -5.79
C SER A 100 2.21 -18.54 -5.27
N ALA A 101 3.51 -18.86 -5.25
CA ALA A 101 4.04 -20.07 -4.63
C ALA A 101 4.58 -19.75 -3.23
N ARG A 102 4.39 -20.67 -2.30
CA ARG A 102 5.01 -20.64 -0.97
C ARG A 102 6.34 -21.41 -0.99
N PRO A 103 7.20 -21.22 0.01
CA PRO A 103 8.45 -21.99 0.15
C PRO A 103 8.24 -23.51 0.23
N ASP A 104 7.10 -23.95 0.73
CA ASP A 104 6.71 -25.37 0.81
C ASP A 104 6.23 -25.96 -0.53
N GLY A 105 6.25 -25.18 -1.62
CA GLY A 105 5.79 -25.58 -2.94
C GLY A 105 4.28 -25.44 -3.16
N THR A 106 3.50 -25.08 -2.14
CA THR A 106 2.06 -24.87 -2.28
C THR A 106 1.78 -23.66 -3.17
N VAL A 107 0.92 -23.81 -4.16
CA VAL A 107 0.47 -22.72 -5.04
C VAL A 107 -0.88 -22.18 -4.56
N ARG A 108 -1.01 -20.87 -4.47
CA ARG A 108 -2.26 -20.18 -4.16
C ARG A 108 -2.71 -19.37 -5.34
N PHE A 109 -3.99 -19.50 -5.69
CA PHE A 109 -4.63 -18.70 -6.71
C PHE A 109 -5.60 -17.70 -6.06
N LYS A 110 -5.71 -16.52 -6.67
CA LYS A 110 -6.68 -15.47 -6.34
C LYS A 110 -7.50 -15.12 -7.56
N ARG A 111 -8.65 -14.48 -7.35
CA ARG A 111 -9.45 -13.96 -8.46
C ARG A 111 -8.65 -12.97 -9.29
N ASP A 112 -8.91 -12.92 -10.59
CA ASP A 112 -8.38 -11.93 -11.52
C ASP A 112 -9.41 -10.79 -11.77
N PRO A 113 -9.53 -9.81 -10.87
CA PRO A 113 -10.49 -8.71 -11.02
C PRO A 113 -10.13 -7.76 -12.16
N TYR A 114 -8.88 -7.80 -12.61
CA TYR A 114 -8.37 -6.94 -13.68
C TYR A 114 -8.34 -7.62 -15.05
N GLN A 115 -8.75 -8.89 -15.13
CA GLN A 115 -8.81 -9.70 -16.35
C GLN A 115 -7.47 -9.71 -17.12
N ARG A 116 -6.36 -9.86 -16.41
CA ARG A 116 -5.00 -9.81 -16.98
C ARG A 116 -4.34 -11.18 -17.13
N ASP A 117 -4.84 -12.21 -16.48
CA ASP A 117 -4.22 -13.54 -16.47
C ASP A 117 -4.11 -14.15 -17.87
N ALA A 118 -5.13 -14.01 -18.71
CA ALA A 118 -5.08 -14.51 -20.08
C ALA A 118 -3.92 -13.88 -20.90
N GLY A 119 -3.68 -12.57 -20.71
CA GLY A 119 -2.57 -11.87 -21.34
C GLY A 119 -1.20 -12.31 -20.82
N VAL A 120 -1.10 -12.56 -19.51
CA VAL A 120 0.12 -13.06 -18.86
C VAL A 120 0.44 -14.47 -19.34
N LEU A 121 -0.54 -15.38 -19.34
CA LEU A 121 -0.38 -16.75 -19.83
C LEU A 121 0.07 -16.79 -21.30
N LYS A 122 -0.54 -15.96 -22.15
CA LYS A 122 -0.11 -15.84 -23.55
C LYS A 122 1.34 -15.35 -23.66
N GLY A 123 1.76 -14.42 -22.80
CA GLY A 123 3.12 -13.92 -22.75
C GLY A 123 4.13 -14.98 -22.27
N LEU A 124 3.75 -15.79 -21.29
CA LEU A 124 4.60 -16.89 -20.77
C LEU A 124 4.74 -18.05 -21.74
N GLY A 125 3.75 -18.31 -22.58
CA GLY A 125 3.81 -19.34 -23.62
C GLY A 125 4.51 -18.92 -24.92
N GLY A 126 4.92 -17.67 -25.05
CA GLY A 126 5.62 -17.12 -26.21
C GLY A 126 7.11 -16.90 -25.98
N ASP A 127 7.83 -16.53 -27.03
CA ASP A 127 9.25 -16.16 -26.95
C ASP A 127 9.43 -14.96 -26.00
N PHE A 128 10.32 -15.10 -25.03
CA PHE A 128 10.61 -14.04 -24.06
C PHE A 128 11.40 -12.92 -24.74
N LYS A 129 10.75 -11.82 -25.08
CA LYS A 129 11.38 -10.65 -25.68
C LYS A 129 11.61 -9.57 -24.64
N PHE A 130 12.87 -9.37 -24.23
CA PHE A 130 13.23 -8.19 -23.44
C PHE A 130 13.01 -6.93 -24.30
N ARG A 131 12.09 -6.05 -23.91
CA ARG A 131 12.09 -4.69 -24.41
C ARG A 131 13.31 -3.97 -23.83
N LYS A 132 14.40 -3.88 -24.61
CA LYS A 132 15.49 -2.95 -24.25
C LYS A 132 14.88 -1.56 -24.14
N ARG A 133 14.98 -0.93 -22.98
CA ARG A 133 14.64 0.50 -22.87
C ARG A 133 15.53 1.26 -23.85
N PRO A 134 14.99 2.23 -24.62
CA PRO A 134 15.83 3.12 -25.40
C PRO A 134 16.81 3.81 -24.45
N VAL A 135 18.11 3.68 -24.71
CA VAL A 135 19.17 4.37 -24.00
C VAL A 135 18.94 5.87 -24.24
N GLY A 136 18.61 6.65 -23.19
CA GLY A 136 18.44 8.09 -23.29
C GLY A 136 17.13 8.70 -22.77
N GLN A 137 16.13 7.93 -22.40
CA GLN A 137 14.98 8.52 -21.70
C GLN A 137 15.34 8.82 -20.23
N LYS A 138 15.71 10.07 -19.96
CA LYS A 138 15.81 10.60 -18.59
C LYS A 138 14.49 10.35 -17.88
N ARG A 139 14.53 9.77 -16.67
CA ARG A 139 13.38 9.73 -15.78
C ARG A 139 12.87 11.17 -15.66
N LYS A 140 11.63 11.45 -16.04
CA LYS A 140 10.96 12.64 -15.55
C LYS A 140 10.85 12.44 -14.04
N THR A 141 11.71 13.10 -13.31
CA THR A 141 11.59 13.27 -11.86
C THR A 141 10.30 14.04 -11.61
N LEU A 142 9.37 13.38 -10.92
CA LEU A 142 8.14 13.98 -10.41
C LEU A 142 8.47 14.88 -9.22
#